data_d28cbed31e77759be03da273ac6b2bce
#
_entry.id   d28cbed31e77759be03da273ac6b2bce
#
_cell.length_a   1.000
_cell.length_b   1.000
_cell.length_c   1.000
_cell.angle_alpha   90.00
_cell.angle_beta   90.00
_cell.angle_gamma   90.00
#
_symmetry.space_group_name_H-M   'P 1'
#
loop_
_entity.id
_entity.type
_entity.pdbx_description
1 polymer ?
#
loop_
_entity_poly.entity_id
_entity_poly.type
_entity_poly.pdbx_seq_one_letter_code
_entity_poly.pdbx_strand_id
1 'polypeptide(L)'
;MNVLIISGSPRKKGLVSQMLDIMREEAELRGDNVQTVFTNDLNIKPCIGCMACRSKGRCVLGEDDSQRVLKMLQEADAIIMGAPCYWGNIPGQMKLLFDRIVYGMMRDTPRFPEPLMKGKKCILLSTCTTPWPWNVWFNQSRGAIRAMREICHYSGFKIVATIERGGTAMHKQLTEKDKRKCRKAVGKLLG
;
A
#
# COMPACT_ATOMS: atom_id res chain seq x y z
N MET A 1 5.05 1.84 -17.92
CA MET A 1 3.98 1.15 -17.14
C MET A 1 3.11 2.16 -16.44
N ASN A 2 1.89 1.78 -16.06
CA ASN A 2 1.06 2.55 -15.15
C ASN A 2 1.38 2.10 -13.71
N VAL A 3 1.92 2.99 -12.88
CA VAL A 3 2.27 2.72 -11.48
C VAL A 3 1.34 3.50 -10.57
N LEU A 4 0.69 2.82 -9.63
CA LEU A 4 -0.13 3.45 -8.61
C LEU A 4 0.57 3.46 -7.27
N ILE A 5 0.78 4.64 -6.71
CA ILE A 5 1.29 4.82 -5.35
C ILE A 5 0.11 5.05 -4.41
N ILE A 6 0.02 4.25 -3.34
CA ILE A 6 -0.97 4.40 -2.27
C ILE A 6 -0.23 4.79 -0.99
N SER A 7 -0.43 6.04 -0.57
CA SER A 7 0.14 6.59 0.65
C SER A 7 -0.86 6.55 1.80
N GLY A 8 -0.55 5.76 2.84
CA GLY A 8 -1.28 5.76 4.11
C GLY A 8 -0.82 6.86 5.08
N SER A 9 0.12 7.71 4.68
CA SER A 9 0.65 8.75 5.57
C SER A 9 -0.25 9.98 5.60
N PRO A 10 -0.68 10.46 6.80
CA PRO A 10 -1.39 11.72 6.93
C PRO A 10 -0.46 12.93 6.72
N ARG A 11 0.86 12.73 6.77
CA ARG A 11 1.86 13.79 6.65
C ARG A 11 2.44 13.82 5.24
N LYS A 12 1.98 14.74 4.39
CA LYS A 12 2.45 14.89 3.00
C LYS A 12 3.95 15.20 2.88
N LYS A 13 4.59 15.74 3.94
CA LYS A 13 6.03 16.00 4.04
C LYS A 13 6.75 15.05 5.01
N GLY A 14 6.06 13.99 5.47
CA GLY A 14 6.64 12.99 6.38
C GLY A 14 7.59 12.03 5.67
N LEU A 15 8.35 11.24 6.44
CA LEU A 15 9.34 10.31 5.88
C LEU A 15 8.76 9.28 4.91
N VAL A 16 7.55 8.76 5.19
CA VAL A 16 6.86 7.86 4.25
C VAL A 16 6.66 8.56 2.91
N SER A 17 6.08 9.77 2.92
CA SER A 17 5.81 10.52 1.70
C SER A 17 7.09 10.87 0.95
N GLN A 18 8.14 11.33 1.64
CA GLN A 18 9.45 11.59 1.03
C GLN A 18 10.05 10.33 0.36
N MET A 19 9.92 9.15 0.99
CA MET A 19 10.40 7.89 0.39
C MET A 19 9.55 7.48 -0.81
N LEU A 20 8.24 7.69 -0.76
CA LEU A 20 7.35 7.46 -1.90
C LEU A 20 7.60 8.45 -3.04
N ASP A 21 7.92 9.73 -2.73
CA ASP A 21 8.29 10.73 -3.73
C ASP A 21 9.57 10.33 -4.48
N ILE A 22 10.60 9.83 -3.77
CA ILE A 22 11.81 9.28 -4.41
C ILE A 22 11.47 8.10 -5.34
N MET A 23 10.54 7.23 -4.92
CA MET A 23 10.12 6.11 -5.76
C MET A 23 9.33 6.59 -6.98
N ARG A 24 8.48 7.61 -6.83
CA ARG A 24 7.75 8.25 -7.92
C ARG A 24 8.71 8.85 -8.94
N GLU A 25 9.64 9.71 -8.48
CA GLU A 25 10.64 10.33 -9.34
C GLU A 25 11.48 9.30 -10.10
N GLU A 26 11.91 8.22 -9.44
CA GLU A 26 12.67 7.15 -10.08
C GLU A 26 11.87 6.41 -11.15
N ALA A 27 10.56 6.18 -10.93
CA ALA A 27 9.68 5.55 -11.91
C ALA A 27 9.42 6.49 -13.10
N GLU A 28 9.13 7.77 -12.83
CA GLU A 28 8.93 8.81 -13.87
C GLU A 28 10.17 9.00 -14.74
N LEU A 29 11.38 9.01 -14.15
CA LEU A 29 12.65 9.06 -14.89
C LEU A 29 12.85 7.89 -15.85
N ARG A 30 12.17 6.78 -15.62
CA ARG A 30 12.17 5.59 -16.48
C ARG A 30 11.05 5.59 -17.53
N GLY A 31 10.25 6.65 -17.56
CA GLY A 31 9.13 6.79 -18.49
C GLY A 31 7.84 6.11 -18.02
N ASP A 32 7.72 5.75 -16.74
CA ASP A 32 6.49 5.22 -16.19
C ASP A 32 5.47 6.35 -15.94
N ASN A 33 4.19 6.07 -16.16
CA ASN A 33 3.09 6.96 -15.78
C ASN A 33 2.72 6.68 -14.32
N VAL A 34 2.95 7.64 -13.42
CA VAL A 34 2.77 7.45 -11.99
C VAL A 34 1.61 8.29 -11.45
N GLN A 35 0.68 7.63 -10.78
CA GLN A 35 -0.41 8.29 -10.04
C GLN A 35 -0.24 8.05 -8.55
N THR A 36 -0.54 9.07 -7.73
CA THR A 36 -0.45 8.96 -6.27
C THR A 36 -1.80 9.24 -5.61
N VAL A 37 -2.20 8.33 -4.73
CA VAL A 37 -3.40 8.43 -3.90
C VAL A 37 -2.97 8.53 -2.44
N PHE A 38 -3.42 9.59 -1.76
CA PHE A 38 -3.29 9.76 -0.31
C PHE A 38 -4.58 9.30 0.35
N THR A 39 -4.53 8.23 1.15
CA THR A 39 -5.74 7.65 1.75
C THR A 39 -6.45 8.60 2.73
N ASN A 40 -5.72 9.57 3.28
CA ASN A 40 -6.28 10.60 4.15
C ASN A 40 -7.11 11.68 3.43
N ASP A 41 -6.95 11.80 2.12
CA ASP A 41 -7.69 12.76 1.30
C ASP A 41 -8.98 12.13 0.72
N LEU A 42 -9.22 10.84 0.98
CA LEU A 42 -10.37 10.11 0.44
C LEU A 42 -11.60 10.24 1.34
N ASN A 43 -12.74 10.47 0.71
CA ASN A 43 -14.04 10.42 1.37
C ASN A 43 -14.65 9.03 1.16
N ILE A 44 -14.49 8.14 2.13
CA ILE A 44 -14.93 6.75 2.07
C ILE A 44 -15.78 6.41 3.29
N LYS A 45 -16.97 5.86 3.05
CA LYS A 45 -17.83 5.33 4.13
C LYS A 45 -17.27 4.02 4.66
N PRO A 46 -17.25 3.77 5.99
CA PRO A 46 -16.81 2.50 6.56
C PRO A 46 -17.58 1.29 6.00
N CYS A 47 -16.88 0.16 5.83
CA CYS A 47 -17.54 -1.10 5.52
C CYS A 47 -18.44 -1.52 6.69
N ILE A 48 -19.69 -1.86 6.41
CA ILE A 48 -20.68 -2.29 7.42
C ILE A 48 -20.77 -3.81 7.59
N GLY A 49 -19.87 -4.58 6.94
CA GLY A 49 -19.81 -6.03 7.08
C GLY A 49 -21.03 -6.79 6.52
N CYS A 50 -21.85 -6.19 5.66
CA CYS A 50 -23.10 -6.77 5.16
C CYS A 50 -22.92 -7.95 4.20
N MET A 51 -21.69 -8.23 3.75
CA MET A 51 -21.29 -9.32 2.84
C MET A 51 -21.99 -9.33 1.46
N ALA A 52 -22.83 -8.34 1.15
CA ALA A 52 -23.58 -8.29 -0.11
C ALA A 52 -22.67 -8.20 -1.36
N CYS A 53 -21.47 -7.66 -1.22
CA CYS A 53 -20.49 -7.57 -2.30
C CYS A 53 -19.97 -8.96 -2.77
N ARG A 54 -20.06 -10.00 -1.93
CA ARG A 54 -19.68 -11.37 -2.29
C ARG A 54 -20.60 -11.96 -3.36
N SER A 55 -21.90 -11.69 -3.27
CA SER A 55 -22.90 -12.17 -4.24
C SER A 55 -23.11 -11.19 -5.40
N LYS A 56 -23.06 -9.87 -5.13
CA LYS A 56 -23.36 -8.83 -6.12
C LYS A 56 -22.15 -8.36 -6.93
N GLY A 57 -20.92 -8.69 -6.53
CA GLY A 57 -19.69 -8.21 -7.16
C GLY A 57 -19.48 -6.68 -7.04
N ARG A 58 -20.25 -6.00 -6.18
CA ARG A 58 -20.15 -4.55 -5.93
C ARG A 58 -20.60 -4.19 -4.53
N CYS A 59 -20.10 -3.06 -4.00
CA CYS A 59 -20.53 -2.56 -2.71
C CYS A 59 -21.93 -1.95 -2.78
N VAL A 60 -22.74 -2.17 -1.74
CA VAL A 60 -24.12 -1.65 -1.64
C VAL A 60 -24.21 -0.25 -1.02
N LEU A 61 -23.12 0.27 -0.45
CA LEU A 61 -23.09 1.59 0.19
C LEU A 61 -23.08 2.77 -0.80
N GLY A 62 -23.20 2.47 -2.10
CA GLY A 62 -23.12 3.47 -3.15
C GLY A 62 -21.68 3.86 -3.51
N GLU A 63 -21.56 4.80 -4.44
CA GLU A 63 -20.27 5.27 -4.93
C GLU A 63 -19.65 6.28 -3.97
N ASP A 64 -18.35 6.15 -3.75
CA ASP A 64 -17.49 7.09 -3.07
C ASP A 64 -16.07 6.97 -3.65
N ASP A 65 -15.07 7.59 -3.05
CA ASP A 65 -13.70 7.52 -3.55
C ASP A 65 -13.12 6.10 -3.64
N SER A 66 -13.69 5.12 -2.93
CA SER A 66 -13.17 3.75 -2.94
C SER A 66 -13.29 3.09 -4.32
N GLN A 67 -14.38 3.31 -5.05
CA GLN A 67 -14.58 2.75 -6.39
C GLN A 67 -13.61 3.37 -7.40
N ARG A 68 -13.36 4.68 -7.29
CA ARG A 68 -12.34 5.37 -8.12
C ARG A 68 -10.96 4.77 -7.90
N VAL A 69 -10.55 4.55 -6.65
CA VAL A 69 -9.25 3.95 -6.34
C VAL A 69 -9.18 2.49 -6.79
N LEU A 70 -10.28 1.73 -6.64
CA LEU A 70 -10.35 0.36 -7.15
C LEU A 70 -10.10 0.31 -8.66
N LYS A 71 -10.73 1.22 -9.44
CA LYS A 71 -10.51 1.31 -10.88
C LYS A 71 -9.04 1.60 -11.20
N MET A 72 -8.43 2.57 -10.50
CA MET A 72 -7.00 2.87 -10.64
C MET A 72 -6.11 1.64 -10.35
N LEU A 73 -6.44 0.86 -9.31
CA LEU A 73 -5.74 -0.40 -8.97
C LEU A 73 -5.86 -1.45 -10.07
N GLN A 74 -7.05 -1.55 -10.70
CA GLN A 74 -7.30 -2.48 -11.79
C GLN A 74 -6.56 -2.09 -13.07
N GLU A 75 -6.39 -0.79 -13.34
CA GLU A 75 -5.71 -0.25 -14.50
C GLU A 75 -4.17 -0.19 -14.33
N ALA A 76 -3.67 -0.20 -13.09
CA ALA A 76 -2.24 -0.16 -12.80
C ALA A 76 -1.55 -1.49 -13.15
N ASP A 77 -0.34 -1.44 -13.69
CA ASP A 77 0.55 -2.59 -13.92
C ASP A 77 1.30 -2.97 -12.65
N ALA A 78 1.62 -1.97 -11.82
CA ALA A 78 2.32 -2.15 -10.55
C ALA A 78 1.80 -1.18 -9.49
N ILE A 79 1.96 -1.56 -8.20
CA ILE A 79 1.59 -0.71 -7.08
C ILE A 79 2.76 -0.50 -6.11
N ILE A 80 2.78 0.66 -5.47
CA ILE A 80 3.68 0.96 -4.36
C ILE A 80 2.83 1.37 -3.17
N MET A 81 2.86 0.61 -2.09
CA MET A 81 2.13 0.91 -0.86
C MET A 81 3.09 1.38 0.23
N GLY A 82 2.85 2.56 0.79
CA GLY A 82 3.63 3.11 1.88
C GLY A 82 2.77 3.59 3.04
N ALA A 83 3.10 3.16 4.26
CA ALA A 83 2.37 3.53 5.46
C ALA A 83 3.27 3.71 6.68
N PRO A 84 3.00 4.70 7.55
CA PRO A 84 3.55 4.69 8.90
C PRO A 84 2.93 3.54 9.70
N CYS A 85 3.68 3.04 10.67
CA CYS A 85 3.16 2.06 11.61
C CYS A 85 2.37 2.76 12.73
N TYR A 86 1.12 2.41 12.91
CA TYR A 86 0.27 2.83 14.01
C TYR A 86 -0.23 1.59 14.75
N TRP A 87 0.14 1.46 16.03
CA TRP A 87 -0.21 0.29 16.84
C TRP A 87 0.15 -1.06 16.20
N GLY A 88 1.33 -1.14 15.59
CA GLY A 88 1.77 -2.36 14.89
C GLY A 88 0.98 -2.67 13.61
N ASN A 89 0.26 -1.70 13.04
CA ASN A 89 -0.59 -1.89 11.86
C ASN A 89 -0.50 -0.69 10.89
N ILE A 90 -1.17 -0.79 9.75
CA ILE A 90 -1.40 0.32 8.82
C ILE A 90 -2.39 1.32 9.42
N PRO A 91 -2.38 2.61 9.00
CA PRO A 91 -3.35 3.60 9.43
C PRO A 91 -4.78 3.22 9.08
N GLY A 92 -5.75 3.64 9.92
CA GLY A 92 -7.16 3.33 9.76
C GLY A 92 -7.73 3.73 8.38
N GLN A 93 -7.33 4.89 7.84
CA GLN A 93 -7.77 5.37 6.53
C GLN A 93 -7.31 4.44 5.39
N MET A 94 -6.09 3.90 5.48
CA MET A 94 -5.61 2.93 4.51
C MET A 94 -6.36 1.59 4.64
N LYS A 95 -6.61 1.15 5.87
CA LYS A 95 -7.41 -0.05 6.13
C LYS A 95 -8.85 0.10 5.63
N LEU A 96 -9.46 1.27 5.89
CA LEU A 96 -10.79 1.63 5.42
C LEU A 96 -10.95 1.48 3.90
N LEU A 97 -9.98 1.97 3.12
CA LEU A 97 -9.96 1.82 1.68
C LEU A 97 -10.01 0.33 1.29
N PHE A 98 -9.08 -0.47 1.82
CA PHE A 98 -8.98 -1.90 1.45
C PHE A 98 -10.19 -2.72 1.91
N ASP A 99 -10.80 -2.39 3.05
CA ASP A 99 -12.04 -3.04 3.50
C ASP A 99 -13.21 -2.78 2.55
N ARG A 100 -13.25 -1.60 1.93
CA ARG A 100 -14.32 -1.21 1.00
C ARG A 100 -14.17 -1.81 -0.40
N ILE A 101 -12.94 -2.03 -0.86
CA ILE A 101 -12.65 -2.50 -2.23
C ILE A 101 -12.35 -4.00 -2.32
N VAL A 102 -12.47 -4.75 -1.23
CA VAL A 102 -12.11 -6.17 -1.17
C VAL A 102 -12.73 -7.00 -2.31
N TYR A 103 -13.98 -6.72 -2.67
CA TYR A 103 -14.72 -7.43 -3.71
C TYR A 103 -14.12 -7.30 -5.12
N GLY A 104 -13.40 -6.22 -5.39
CA GLY A 104 -12.72 -6.00 -6.67
C GLY A 104 -11.25 -6.44 -6.66
N MET A 105 -10.74 -6.87 -5.51
CA MET A 105 -9.37 -7.34 -5.33
C MET A 105 -9.27 -8.86 -5.23
N MET A 106 -10.28 -9.50 -4.65
CA MET A 106 -10.42 -10.95 -4.58
C MET A 106 -11.88 -11.35 -4.68
N ARG A 107 -12.14 -12.57 -5.17
CA ARG A 107 -13.46 -13.18 -5.22
C ARG A 107 -13.53 -14.31 -4.21
N ASP A 108 -14.59 -14.35 -3.41
CA ASP A 108 -14.87 -15.50 -2.56
C ASP A 108 -15.32 -16.69 -3.39
N THR A 109 -14.73 -17.84 -3.12
CA THR A 109 -15.18 -19.13 -3.67
C THR A 109 -15.34 -20.14 -2.54
N PRO A 110 -16.08 -21.24 -2.74
CA PRO A 110 -16.29 -22.25 -1.69
C PRO A 110 -15.01 -22.92 -1.17
N ARG A 111 -13.93 -22.88 -1.92
CA ARG A 111 -12.65 -23.50 -1.52
C ARG A 111 -11.63 -22.49 -1.01
N PHE A 112 -11.21 -21.55 -1.86
CA PHE A 112 -10.21 -20.55 -1.54
C PHE A 112 -10.53 -19.23 -2.25
N PRO A 113 -10.18 -18.06 -1.68
CA PRO A 113 -10.32 -16.79 -2.36
C PRO A 113 -9.57 -16.79 -3.70
N GLU A 114 -10.22 -16.31 -4.75
CA GLU A 114 -9.63 -16.14 -6.07
C GLU A 114 -9.07 -14.73 -6.19
N PRO A 115 -7.74 -14.56 -6.36
CA PRO A 115 -7.14 -13.24 -6.51
C PRO A 115 -7.42 -12.64 -7.89
N LEU A 116 -7.80 -11.36 -7.91
CA LEU A 116 -8.18 -10.62 -9.12
C LEU A 116 -7.06 -9.72 -9.67
N MET A 117 -5.93 -9.56 -8.93
CA MET A 117 -4.79 -8.71 -9.31
C MET A 117 -3.55 -9.52 -9.70
N LYS A 118 -3.73 -10.75 -10.18
CA LYS A 118 -2.64 -11.67 -10.55
C LYS A 118 -1.69 -11.04 -11.56
N GLY A 119 -0.39 -11.26 -11.34
CA GLY A 119 0.68 -10.81 -12.25
C GLY A 119 1.17 -9.38 -11.99
N LYS A 120 0.41 -8.55 -11.27
CA LYS A 120 0.83 -7.19 -10.92
C LYS A 120 1.90 -7.21 -9.83
N LYS A 121 2.93 -6.36 -9.95
CA LYS A 121 4.02 -6.25 -8.99
C LYS A 121 3.71 -5.24 -7.90
N CYS A 122 4.27 -5.46 -6.70
CA CYS A 122 4.06 -4.58 -5.56
C CYS A 122 5.35 -4.30 -4.79
N ILE A 123 5.52 -3.04 -4.36
CA ILE A 123 6.52 -2.62 -3.37
C ILE A 123 5.80 -2.22 -2.08
N LEU A 124 6.32 -2.68 -0.94
CA LEU A 124 5.81 -2.32 0.38
C LEU A 124 6.83 -1.46 1.14
N LEU A 125 6.35 -0.39 1.75
CA LEU A 125 7.13 0.52 2.59
C LEU A 125 6.43 0.74 3.93
N SER A 126 7.17 0.58 5.04
CA SER A 126 6.69 1.03 6.35
C SER A 126 7.77 1.74 7.14
N THR A 127 7.36 2.73 7.92
CA THR A 127 8.23 3.44 8.87
C THR A 127 7.61 3.42 10.27
N CYS A 128 8.47 3.40 11.30
CA CYS A 128 8.02 3.51 12.69
C CYS A 128 9.03 4.28 13.56
N THR A 129 8.59 4.76 14.71
CA THR A 129 9.42 5.50 15.67
C THR A 129 10.43 4.60 16.37
N THR A 130 10.08 3.34 16.61
CA THR A 130 10.92 2.35 17.30
C THR A 130 12.19 2.05 16.49
N PRO A 131 13.40 2.13 17.08
CA PRO A 131 14.65 1.87 16.38
C PRO A 131 14.85 0.37 16.09
N TRP A 132 15.74 0.09 15.13
CA TRP A 132 16.21 -1.28 14.90
C TRP A 132 17.10 -1.74 16.08
N PRO A 133 17.04 -3.02 16.54
CA PRO A 133 16.22 -4.13 16.02
C PRO A 133 14.79 -4.21 16.62
N TRP A 134 14.47 -3.37 17.58
CA TRP A 134 13.22 -3.42 18.35
C TRP A 134 11.97 -3.27 17.49
N ASN A 135 12.04 -2.44 16.42
CA ASN A 135 10.95 -2.28 15.47
C ASN A 135 10.53 -3.60 14.80
N VAL A 136 11.48 -4.52 14.64
CA VAL A 136 11.26 -5.85 14.07
C VAL A 136 10.78 -6.83 15.15
N TRP A 137 11.47 -6.87 16.29
CA TRP A 137 11.17 -7.83 17.38
C TRP A 137 9.82 -7.58 18.04
N PHE A 138 9.42 -6.32 18.20
CA PHE A 138 8.10 -5.96 18.74
C PHE A 138 7.02 -5.76 17.67
N ASN A 139 7.21 -6.28 16.46
CA ASN A 139 6.23 -6.21 15.35
C ASN A 139 5.74 -4.80 15.01
N GLN A 140 6.55 -3.75 15.19
CA GLN A 140 6.15 -2.39 14.88
C GLN A 140 6.06 -2.19 13.36
N SER A 141 7.14 -1.82 12.66
CA SER A 141 7.12 -1.71 11.19
C SER A 141 6.70 -3.02 10.52
N ARG A 142 7.12 -4.15 11.07
CA ARG A 142 6.78 -5.49 10.59
C ARG A 142 5.28 -5.78 10.64
N GLY A 143 4.55 -5.30 11.66
CA GLY A 143 3.10 -5.45 11.75
C GLY A 143 2.37 -4.73 10.61
N ALA A 144 2.76 -3.48 10.30
CA ALA A 144 2.22 -2.75 9.15
C ALA A 144 2.55 -3.44 7.82
N ILE A 145 3.78 -3.94 7.66
CA ILE A 145 4.18 -4.72 6.48
C ILE A 145 3.35 -6.02 6.38
N ARG A 146 3.10 -6.71 7.49
CA ARG A 146 2.28 -7.93 7.52
C ARG A 146 0.86 -7.63 7.02
N ALA A 147 0.23 -6.55 7.49
CA ALA A 147 -1.10 -6.15 7.03
C ALA A 147 -1.15 -5.90 5.52
N MET A 148 -0.15 -5.19 4.97
CA MET A 148 -0.05 -4.97 3.53
C MET A 148 0.25 -6.25 2.75
N ARG A 149 1.07 -7.16 3.31
CA ARG A 149 1.34 -8.48 2.70
C ARG A 149 0.09 -9.34 2.60
N GLU A 150 -0.76 -9.30 3.61
CA GLU A 150 -2.04 -10.01 3.62
C GLU A 150 -2.94 -9.54 2.48
N ILE A 151 -3.08 -8.21 2.31
CA ILE A 151 -3.79 -7.61 1.20
C ILE A 151 -3.21 -8.08 -0.15
N CYS A 152 -1.88 -8.01 -0.31
CA CYS A 152 -1.20 -8.44 -1.53
C CYS A 152 -1.39 -9.93 -1.82
N HIS A 153 -1.27 -10.77 -0.80
CA HIS A 153 -1.39 -12.22 -0.93
C HIS A 153 -2.75 -12.64 -1.49
N TYR A 154 -3.83 -12.20 -0.84
CA TYR A 154 -5.18 -12.55 -1.28
C TYR A 154 -5.62 -11.86 -2.58
N SER A 155 -5.01 -10.73 -2.90
CA SER A 155 -5.26 -10.04 -4.18
C SER A 155 -4.42 -10.58 -5.34
N GLY A 156 -3.34 -11.34 -5.06
CA GLY A 156 -2.47 -11.93 -6.07
C GLY A 156 -1.33 -11.03 -6.58
N PHE A 157 -0.99 -9.98 -5.83
CA PHE A 157 0.18 -9.17 -6.15
C PHE A 157 1.49 -9.91 -5.85
N LYS A 158 2.46 -9.79 -6.77
CA LYS A 158 3.83 -10.25 -6.55
C LYS A 158 4.64 -9.18 -5.83
N ILE A 159 4.95 -9.39 -4.55
CA ILE A 159 5.79 -8.47 -3.78
C ILE A 159 7.25 -8.61 -4.23
N VAL A 160 7.79 -7.58 -4.87
CA VAL A 160 9.16 -7.55 -5.41
C VAL A 160 10.15 -6.87 -4.48
N ALA A 161 9.69 -6.00 -3.58
CA ALA A 161 10.51 -5.37 -2.56
C ALA A 161 9.70 -5.02 -1.31
N THR A 162 10.39 -5.02 -0.17
CA THR A 162 9.86 -4.54 1.11
C THR A 162 10.91 -3.66 1.78
N ILE A 163 10.52 -2.47 2.22
CA ILE A 163 11.36 -1.53 2.93
C ILE A 163 10.75 -1.26 4.30
N GLU A 164 11.53 -1.53 5.34
CA GLU A 164 11.19 -1.20 6.73
C GLU A 164 12.23 -0.21 7.26
N ARG A 165 11.76 0.92 7.80
CA ARG A 165 12.60 1.93 8.41
C ARG A 165 12.13 2.24 9.83
N GLY A 166 12.90 1.78 10.81
CA GLY A 166 12.74 2.13 12.23
C GLY A 166 13.44 3.43 12.60
N GLY A 167 13.26 3.88 13.85
CA GLY A 167 14.01 4.96 14.46
C GLY A 167 13.66 6.36 13.97
N THR A 168 12.45 6.58 13.44
CA THR A 168 12.05 7.88 12.87
C THR A 168 11.87 8.99 13.92
N ALA A 169 11.78 8.66 15.21
CA ALA A 169 11.80 9.63 16.29
C ALA A 169 13.17 10.29 16.45
N MET A 170 14.24 9.50 16.32
CA MET A 170 15.63 9.92 16.49
C MET A 170 16.23 10.46 15.18
N HIS A 171 15.86 9.87 14.04
CA HIS A 171 16.41 10.18 12.73
C HIS A 171 15.30 10.71 11.81
N LYS A 172 15.06 12.02 11.88
CA LYS A 172 13.96 12.71 11.17
C LYS A 172 14.24 12.97 9.68
N GLN A 173 15.45 12.67 9.20
CA GLN A 173 15.87 12.88 7.82
C GLN A 173 16.17 11.55 7.13
N LEU A 174 15.99 11.51 5.82
CA LEU A 174 16.38 10.36 4.99
C LEU A 174 17.90 10.36 4.80
N THR A 175 18.49 9.17 4.99
CA THR A 175 19.90 8.93 4.66
C THR A 175 20.05 8.60 3.17
N GLU A 176 21.24 8.73 2.61
CA GLU A 176 21.54 8.28 1.24
C GLU A 176 21.30 6.75 1.07
N LYS A 177 21.48 5.99 2.14
CA LYS A 177 21.13 4.56 2.17
C LYS A 177 19.63 4.33 1.98
N ASP A 178 18.78 5.14 2.60
CA ASP A 178 17.32 5.07 2.45
C ASP A 178 16.92 5.41 1.01
N LYS A 179 17.45 6.50 0.46
CA LYS A 179 17.19 6.93 -0.91
C LYS A 179 17.60 5.86 -1.92
N ARG A 180 18.82 5.28 -1.76
CA ARG A 180 19.30 4.20 -2.61
C ARG A 180 18.42 2.95 -2.53
N LYS A 181 17.90 2.59 -1.34
CA LYS A 181 16.96 1.48 -1.18
C LYS A 181 15.67 1.73 -1.96
N CYS A 182 15.12 2.96 -1.91
CA CYS A 182 13.92 3.34 -2.66
C CYS A 182 14.11 3.18 -4.17
N ARG A 183 15.19 3.76 -4.73
CA ARG A 183 15.52 3.65 -6.16
C ARG A 183 15.73 2.19 -6.59
N LYS A 184 16.49 1.41 -5.81
CA LYS A 184 16.71 -0.03 -6.10
C LYS A 184 15.40 -0.83 -6.06
N ALA A 185 14.46 -0.49 -5.20
CA ALA A 185 13.16 -1.17 -5.13
C ALA A 185 12.34 -0.95 -6.40
N VAL A 186 12.30 0.29 -6.92
CA VAL A 186 11.62 0.61 -8.19
C VAL A 186 12.23 -0.18 -9.36
N GLY A 187 13.54 -0.35 -9.40
CA GLY A 187 14.21 -1.18 -10.40
C GLY A 187 13.68 -2.61 -10.50
N LYS A 188 13.14 -3.17 -9.42
CA LYS A 188 12.58 -4.52 -9.41
C LYS A 188 11.15 -4.61 -9.97
N LEU A 189 10.48 -3.49 -10.23
CA LEU A 189 9.19 -3.51 -10.92
C LEU A 189 9.35 -3.89 -12.38
N LEU A 190 10.49 -3.59 -12.99
CA LEU A 190 10.76 -3.77 -14.41
C LEU A 190 11.36 -5.14 -14.77
N GLY A 191 11.96 -5.85 -13.80
CA GLY A 191 12.57 -7.18 -13.95
C GLY A 191 11.61 -8.29 -13.49
#